data_e05d93daf0de770155d9adfd813045d9
#
_entry.id   e05d93daf0de770155d9adfd813045d9
#
_cell.length_a   1.000
_cell.length_b   1.000
_cell.length_c   1.000
_cell.angle_alpha   90.00
_cell.angle_beta   90.00
_cell.angle_gamma   90.00
#
_symmetry.space_group_name_H-M   'P 1'
#
loop_
_entity.id
_entity.type
_entity.pdbx_description
1 polymer ?
#
loop_
_entity_poly.entity_id
_entity_poly.type
_entity_poly.pdbx_seq_one_letter_code
_entity_poly.pdbx_strand_id
1 'polypeptide(L)'
;MKNIFLTISILISVFASAQVAIGKPELSKLADGTTPNPNISLEFYDGADNARGIILPWVTNTSAVTDAVNGTLVYNTSDKKVYVKYASGWKDLSVDATGTTIDPINNVDGLTLQNSLNDLDTAKVSIGTPTSTPGILVLADTNKAMVLPKVASPHLNIVNPSPGMMVYDTTKKQLAVFNGTVWSFWKP
;
A
#
# COMPACT_ATOMS: atom_id res chain seq x y z
N MET A 1 17.45 -26.10 35.33
CA MET A 1 16.53 -24.96 35.11
C MET A 1 17.02 -24.04 34.00
N LYS A 2 18.30 -23.65 33.93
CA LYS A 2 18.83 -22.73 32.89
C LYS A 2 18.62 -23.21 31.46
N ASN A 3 18.72 -24.54 31.22
CA ASN A 3 18.56 -25.11 29.85
C ASN A 3 17.08 -25.23 29.43
N ILE A 4 16.14 -25.29 30.35
CA ILE A 4 14.71 -25.33 30.06
C ILE A 4 14.23 -23.96 29.57
N PHE A 5 14.72 -22.86 30.14
CA PHE A 5 14.40 -21.50 29.66
C PHE A 5 14.94 -21.23 28.25
N LEU A 6 16.15 -21.74 27.93
CA LEU A 6 16.73 -21.59 26.60
C LEU A 6 15.92 -22.36 25.57
N THR A 7 15.46 -23.58 25.89
CA THR A 7 14.65 -24.41 24.96
C THR A 7 13.27 -23.79 24.73
N ILE A 8 12.63 -23.21 25.75
CA ILE A 8 11.35 -22.51 25.61
C ILE A 8 11.50 -21.24 24.77
N SER A 9 12.56 -20.44 24.95
CA SER A 9 12.84 -19.27 24.14
C SER A 9 13.03 -19.61 22.65
N ILE A 10 13.70 -20.72 22.34
CA ILE A 10 13.89 -21.18 20.96
C ILE A 10 12.57 -21.68 20.34
N LEU A 11 11.72 -22.37 21.12
CA LEU A 11 10.40 -22.81 20.63
C LEU A 11 9.45 -21.64 20.32
N ILE A 12 9.49 -20.55 21.09
CA ILE A 12 8.63 -19.38 20.88
C ILE A 12 9.04 -18.59 19.61
N SER A 13 10.32 -18.61 19.24
CA SER A 13 10.81 -17.92 18.05
C SER A 13 10.43 -18.59 16.71
N VAL A 14 9.96 -19.84 16.73
CA VAL A 14 9.63 -20.62 15.50
C VAL A 14 8.25 -20.23 14.92
N PHE A 15 7.41 -19.48 15.66
CA PHE A 15 6.07 -19.09 15.23
C PHE A 15 5.92 -17.63 14.83
N ALA A 16 7.01 -16.91 14.57
CA ALA A 16 6.93 -15.54 14.05
C ALA A 16 6.49 -15.58 12.58
N SER A 17 5.20 -15.47 12.33
CA SER A 17 4.70 -15.26 10.95
C SER A 17 4.96 -13.81 10.53
N ALA A 18 5.61 -13.63 9.38
CA ALA A 18 5.84 -12.31 8.77
C ALA A 18 4.58 -11.80 8.05
N GLN A 19 3.46 -11.77 8.76
CA GLN A 19 2.16 -11.31 8.26
C GLN A 19 1.68 -10.16 9.11
N VAL A 20 1.14 -9.12 8.47
CA VAL A 20 0.72 -7.89 9.14
C VAL A 20 -0.75 -7.60 8.82
N ALA A 21 -1.55 -7.36 9.86
CA ALA A 21 -2.91 -6.83 9.76
C ALA A 21 -2.90 -5.37 10.26
N ILE A 22 -3.43 -4.44 9.49
CA ILE A 22 -3.53 -3.02 9.84
C ILE A 22 -4.99 -2.64 10.03
N GLY A 23 -5.32 -2.15 11.24
CA GLY A 23 -6.67 -1.71 11.60
C GLY A 23 -7.66 -2.84 11.87
N LYS A 24 -7.23 -4.10 11.87
CA LYS A 24 -8.04 -5.28 12.20
C LYS A 24 -7.27 -6.19 13.18
N PRO A 25 -7.99 -6.96 14.04
CA PRO A 25 -7.35 -7.75 15.09
C PRO A 25 -6.59 -8.97 14.55
N GLU A 26 -6.99 -9.48 13.38
CA GLU A 26 -6.41 -10.70 12.79
C GLU A 26 -6.54 -10.66 11.26
N LEU A 27 -5.72 -11.46 10.57
CA LEU A 27 -5.84 -11.68 9.12
C LEU A 27 -7.12 -12.43 8.77
N SER A 28 -7.57 -12.27 7.54
CA SER A 28 -8.64 -13.09 6.98
C SER A 28 -8.28 -14.57 7.05
N LYS A 29 -9.26 -15.39 7.37
CA LYS A 29 -9.10 -16.84 7.55
C LYS A 29 -9.36 -17.62 6.26
N LEU A 30 -8.87 -18.83 6.22
CA LEU A 30 -9.25 -19.79 5.18
C LEU A 30 -10.74 -20.17 5.30
N ALA A 31 -11.23 -20.97 4.35
CA ALA A 31 -12.61 -21.42 4.33
C ALA A 31 -13.04 -22.25 5.57
N ASP A 32 -12.07 -22.73 6.36
CA ASP A 32 -12.30 -23.41 7.65
C ASP A 32 -12.76 -22.45 8.77
N GLY A 33 -12.69 -21.15 8.55
CA GLY A 33 -13.12 -20.11 9.49
C GLY A 33 -12.19 -19.95 10.70
N THR A 34 -11.12 -20.71 10.82
CA THR A 34 -10.22 -20.75 11.99
C THR A 34 -8.78 -20.41 11.66
N THR A 35 -8.25 -20.92 10.55
CA THR A 35 -6.84 -20.79 10.18
C THR A 35 -6.59 -19.46 9.47
N PRO A 36 -5.66 -18.59 9.96
CA PRO A 36 -5.25 -17.40 9.23
C PRO A 36 -4.76 -17.76 7.83
N ASN A 37 -5.10 -16.96 6.83
CA ASN A 37 -4.72 -17.24 5.45
C ASN A 37 -3.21 -17.06 5.26
N PRO A 38 -2.44 -18.13 4.99
CA PRO A 38 -0.98 -18.06 4.89
C PRO A 38 -0.49 -17.30 3.64
N ASN A 39 -1.37 -17.03 2.67
CA ASN A 39 -1.05 -16.36 1.40
C ASN A 39 -1.16 -14.84 1.46
N ILE A 40 -1.35 -14.26 2.65
CA ILE A 40 -1.43 -12.81 2.86
C ILE A 40 -0.16 -12.35 3.58
N SER A 41 0.57 -11.39 3.01
CA SER A 41 1.68 -10.70 3.69
C SER A 41 1.19 -9.49 4.49
N LEU A 42 0.29 -8.72 3.90
CA LEU A 42 -0.23 -7.47 4.45
C LEU A 42 -1.73 -7.36 4.12
N GLU A 43 -2.53 -7.06 5.12
CA GLU A 43 -3.97 -6.86 4.97
C GLU A 43 -4.42 -5.64 5.77
N PHE A 44 -5.39 -4.92 5.22
CA PHE A 44 -6.00 -3.74 5.85
C PHE A 44 -7.41 -4.06 6.32
N TYR A 45 -7.92 -3.23 7.24
CA TYR A 45 -9.31 -3.30 7.72
C TYR A 45 -10.30 -3.28 6.56
N ASP A 46 -11.29 -4.15 6.61
CA ASP A 46 -12.28 -4.37 5.56
C ASP A 46 -13.73 -4.39 6.08
N GLY A 47 -13.99 -3.79 7.24
CA GLY A 47 -15.35 -3.63 7.78
C GLY A 47 -16.22 -2.74 6.88
N ALA A 48 -17.55 -2.87 7.04
CA ALA A 48 -18.53 -2.16 6.22
C ALA A 48 -18.47 -0.62 6.35
N ASP A 49 -17.89 -0.14 7.44
CA ASP A 49 -17.66 1.28 7.75
C ASP A 49 -16.30 1.79 7.25
N ASN A 50 -15.52 0.96 6.55
CA ASN A 50 -14.22 1.36 6.04
C ASN A 50 -14.35 2.35 4.89
N ALA A 51 -13.85 3.56 5.11
CA ALA A 51 -13.76 4.64 4.12
C ALA A 51 -12.30 5.13 3.97
N ARG A 52 -11.31 4.24 4.12
CA ARG A 52 -9.88 4.56 4.09
C ARG A 52 -9.17 3.76 3.02
N GLY A 53 -8.18 4.38 2.38
CA GLY A 53 -7.30 3.75 1.40
C GLY A 53 -5.84 3.77 1.84
N ILE A 54 -4.97 3.21 1.00
CA ILE A 54 -3.52 3.38 1.10
C ILE A 54 -3.17 4.65 0.33
N ILE A 55 -2.33 5.52 0.89
CA ILE A 55 -1.70 6.61 0.16
C ILE A 55 -0.34 6.10 -0.31
N LEU A 56 -0.11 6.16 -1.62
CA LEU A 56 1.14 5.75 -2.23
C LEU A 56 2.25 6.78 -1.96
N PRO A 57 3.53 6.37 -1.97
CA PRO A 57 4.65 7.29 -1.89
C PRO A 57 4.57 8.35 -2.98
N TRP A 58 4.76 9.61 -2.60
CA TRP A 58 4.86 10.73 -3.53
C TRP A 58 6.32 10.90 -3.98
N VAL A 59 6.51 10.91 -5.28
CA VAL A 59 7.82 11.11 -5.91
C VAL A 59 7.78 12.30 -6.86
N THR A 60 8.89 13.01 -7.02
CA THR A 60 8.97 14.17 -7.93
C THR A 60 8.69 13.79 -9.37
N ASN A 61 9.20 12.63 -9.80
CA ASN A 61 8.90 12.00 -11.08
C ASN A 61 9.33 10.53 -11.04
N THR A 62 8.90 9.75 -12.03
CA THR A 62 9.21 8.31 -12.09
C THR A 62 10.71 8.03 -12.31
N SER A 63 11.48 8.95 -12.87
CA SER A 63 12.93 8.80 -13.06
C SER A 63 13.73 9.06 -11.78
N ALA A 64 13.13 9.71 -10.78
CA ALA A 64 13.75 9.88 -9.46
C ALA A 64 13.76 8.58 -8.64
N VAL A 65 12.94 7.59 -9.01
CA VAL A 65 12.90 6.28 -8.35
C VAL A 65 13.95 5.38 -9.00
N THR A 66 15.19 5.51 -8.52
CA THR A 66 16.31 4.69 -9.00
C THR A 66 16.10 3.23 -8.60
N ASP A 67 16.53 2.31 -9.49
CA ASP A 67 16.46 0.86 -9.26
C ASP A 67 15.05 0.31 -8.97
N ALA A 68 14.01 1.00 -9.45
CA ALA A 68 12.63 0.56 -9.27
C ALA A 68 12.41 -0.85 -9.83
N VAL A 69 11.94 -1.77 -8.99
CA VAL A 69 11.61 -3.14 -9.38
C VAL A 69 10.17 -3.23 -9.93
N ASN A 70 9.87 -4.29 -10.68
CA ASN A 70 8.51 -4.54 -11.17
C ASN A 70 7.52 -4.65 -10.00
N GLY A 71 6.36 -4.01 -10.12
CA GLY A 71 5.36 -3.92 -9.06
C GLY A 71 5.51 -2.69 -8.15
N THR A 72 6.56 -1.87 -8.30
CA THR A 72 6.66 -0.59 -7.58
C THR A 72 5.50 0.33 -7.95
N LEU A 73 4.82 0.87 -6.94
CA LEU A 73 3.71 1.81 -7.07
C LEU A 73 4.11 3.17 -6.49
N VAL A 74 3.81 4.24 -7.22
CA VAL A 74 4.11 5.62 -6.80
C VAL A 74 3.02 6.60 -7.26
N TYR A 75 2.92 7.73 -6.58
CA TYR A 75 2.25 8.93 -7.07
C TYR A 75 3.31 9.92 -7.57
N ASN A 76 3.31 10.22 -8.87
CA ASN A 76 4.19 11.19 -9.50
C ASN A 76 3.61 12.60 -9.32
N THR A 77 4.31 13.48 -8.62
CA THR A 77 3.84 14.84 -8.32
C THR A 77 4.03 15.82 -9.48
N SER A 78 4.86 15.47 -10.45
CA SER A 78 5.11 16.29 -11.65
C SER A 78 3.87 16.38 -12.56
N ASP A 79 3.27 15.24 -12.87
CA ASP A 79 2.07 15.12 -13.70
C ASP A 79 0.81 14.77 -12.90
N LYS A 80 0.98 14.54 -11.58
CA LYS A 80 -0.10 14.24 -10.62
C LYS A 80 -0.89 12.99 -10.98
N LYS A 81 -0.17 11.90 -11.20
CA LYS A 81 -0.70 10.60 -11.62
C LYS A 81 -0.14 9.44 -10.82
N VAL A 82 -0.89 8.36 -10.76
CA VAL A 82 -0.47 7.10 -10.15
C VAL A 82 0.18 6.20 -11.18
N TYR A 83 1.33 5.63 -10.84
CA TYR A 83 2.08 4.75 -11.73
C TYR A 83 2.40 3.40 -11.08
N VAL A 84 2.48 2.37 -11.92
CA VAL A 84 3.05 1.06 -11.58
C VAL A 84 4.20 0.73 -12.52
N LYS A 85 5.29 0.16 -11.97
CA LYS A 85 6.46 -0.28 -12.73
C LYS A 85 6.24 -1.68 -13.30
N TYR A 86 6.39 -1.82 -14.60
CA TYR A 86 6.49 -3.09 -15.33
C TYR A 86 7.88 -3.28 -15.94
N ALA A 87 8.18 -4.48 -16.41
CA ALA A 87 9.43 -4.74 -17.14
C ALA A 87 9.59 -3.83 -18.38
N SER A 88 8.50 -3.50 -19.05
CA SER A 88 8.45 -2.60 -20.23
C SER A 88 8.55 -1.11 -19.89
N GLY A 89 8.48 -0.71 -18.61
CA GLY A 89 8.49 0.68 -18.19
C GLY A 89 7.41 1.01 -17.15
N TRP A 90 7.15 2.29 -16.95
CA TRP A 90 6.09 2.77 -16.07
C TRP A 90 4.75 2.81 -16.80
N LYS A 91 3.72 2.27 -16.18
CA LYS A 91 2.33 2.31 -16.66
C LYS A 91 1.52 3.30 -15.83
N ASP A 92 0.91 4.29 -16.49
CA ASP A 92 -0.05 5.21 -15.90
C ASP A 92 -1.35 4.48 -15.54
N LEU A 93 -1.78 4.62 -14.29
CA LEU A 93 -3.05 4.11 -13.76
C LEU A 93 -4.11 5.20 -13.61
N SER A 94 -3.75 6.48 -13.79
CA SER A 94 -4.68 7.62 -13.71
C SER A 94 -5.17 7.99 -15.08
N VAL A 95 -6.39 7.64 -15.41
CA VAL A 95 -6.95 7.92 -16.75
C VAL A 95 -7.32 9.39 -16.86
N ASP A 96 -6.83 10.06 -17.88
CA ASP A 96 -7.29 11.27 -18.58
C ASP A 96 -7.30 12.65 -17.87
N ALA A 97 -7.33 12.76 -16.54
CA ALA A 97 -7.36 14.06 -15.87
C ALA A 97 -6.05 14.40 -15.16
N THR A 98 -5.63 15.65 -15.27
CA THR A 98 -4.55 16.16 -14.42
C THR A 98 -5.02 16.23 -12.98
N GLY A 99 -4.31 15.56 -12.07
CA GLY A 99 -4.59 15.56 -10.64
C GLY A 99 -4.18 16.86 -9.94
N THR A 100 -4.32 16.90 -8.63
CA THR A 100 -3.83 18.00 -7.79
C THR A 100 -3.17 17.44 -6.53
N THR A 101 -2.24 18.20 -5.98
CA THR A 101 -1.61 17.97 -4.67
C THR A 101 -2.21 18.84 -3.57
N ILE A 102 -3.18 19.68 -3.92
CA ILE A 102 -3.83 20.60 -3.01
C ILE A 102 -4.91 19.86 -2.22
N ASP A 103 -4.86 19.98 -0.89
CA ASP A 103 -5.92 19.49 0.01
C ASP A 103 -7.19 20.34 -0.19
N PRO A 104 -8.33 19.75 -0.55
CA PRO A 104 -9.55 20.49 -0.83
C PRO A 104 -10.21 21.12 0.41
N ILE A 105 -9.81 20.73 1.62
CA ILE A 105 -10.39 21.25 2.88
C ILE A 105 -9.69 22.53 3.31
N ASN A 106 -8.37 22.49 3.42
CA ASN A 106 -7.56 23.57 3.97
C ASN A 106 -6.81 24.37 2.90
N ASN A 107 -6.93 23.97 1.64
CA ASN A 107 -6.27 24.55 0.48
C ASN A 107 -4.74 24.61 0.60
N VAL A 108 -4.15 23.67 1.34
CA VAL A 108 -2.69 23.52 1.48
C VAL A 108 -2.17 22.59 0.40
N ASP A 109 -1.10 23.01 -0.27
CA ASP A 109 -0.39 22.14 -1.20
C ASP A 109 0.53 21.18 -0.43
N GLY A 110 0.20 19.88 -0.46
CA GLY A 110 0.98 18.84 0.19
C GLY A 110 2.42 18.73 -0.34
N LEU A 111 2.65 19.06 -1.61
CA LEU A 111 3.99 19.11 -2.19
C LEU A 111 4.87 20.19 -1.52
N THR A 112 4.29 21.35 -1.22
CA THR A 112 4.99 22.42 -0.50
C THR A 112 5.44 21.96 0.90
N LEU A 113 4.61 21.17 1.58
CA LEU A 113 4.97 20.60 2.88
C LEU A 113 6.10 19.56 2.76
N GLN A 114 6.11 18.79 1.69
CA GLN A 114 7.11 17.75 1.44
C GLN A 114 8.48 18.30 1.03
N ASN A 115 8.52 19.38 0.25
CA ASN A 115 9.75 19.95 -0.33
C ASN A 115 10.79 20.41 0.72
N SER A 116 10.38 20.62 1.96
CA SER A 116 11.27 20.98 3.08
C SER A 116 11.85 19.77 3.82
N LEU A 117 11.41 18.57 3.50
CA LEU A 117 11.82 17.33 4.14
C LEU A 117 12.91 16.65 3.30
N ASN A 118 13.89 16.07 3.99
CA ASN A 118 14.92 15.25 3.36
C ASN A 118 14.53 13.77 3.52
N ASP A 119 14.68 12.99 2.46
CA ASP A 119 14.55 11.55 2.54
C ASP A 119 15.65 10.95 3.42
N LEU A 120 15.28 9.94 4.19
CA LEU A 120 16.23 9.12 4.93
C LEU A 120 16.45 7.83 4.13
N ASP A 121 17.64 7.66 3.57
CA ASP A 121 18.03 6.48 2.76
C ASP A 121 17.81 5.15 3.49
N THR A 122 17.79 5.19 4.83
CA THR A 122 17.58 4.03 5.69
C THR A 122 16.11 3.80 6.09
N ALA A 123 15.21 4.74 5.77
CA ALA A 123 13.79 4.64 6.11
C ALA A 123 13.11 3.57 5.23
N LYS A 124 13.02 2.35 5.76
CA LYS A 124 12.48 1.21 5.06
C LYS A 124 11.76 0.25 5.99
N VAL A 125 10.61 -0.23 5.55
CA VAL A 125 9.88 -1.34 6.18
C VAL A 125 9.88 -2.53 5.21
N SER A 126 10.30 -3.70 5.71
CA SER A 126 10.22 -4.96 4.97
C SER A 126 9.32 -5.92 5.72
N ILE A 127 8.33 -6.48 5.03
CA ILE A 127 7.43 -7.52 5.54
C ILE A 127 7.75 -8.81 4.79
N GLY A 128 8.02 -9.89 5.52
CA GLY A 128 8.50 -11.14 4.96
C GLY A 128 10.01 -11.30 5.17
N THR A 129 10.70 -11.91 4.22
CA THR A 129 12.15 -12.10 4.28
C THR A 129 12.87 -10.75 4.12
N PRO A 130 13.82 -10.38 4.99
CA PRO A 130 14.60 -9.17 4.84
C PRO A 130 15.29 -9.12 3.46
N THR A 131 15.19 -7.97 2.79
CA THR A 131 15.68 -7.79 1.42
C THR A 131 16.43 -6.48 1.23
N SER A 132 17.37 -6.43 0.30
CA SER A 132 18.02 -5.21 -0.17
C SER A 132 17.20 -4.46 -1.24
N THR A 133 16.09 -5.01 -1.70
CA THR A 133 15.23 -4.37 -2.71
C THR A 133 14.91 -2.92 -2.30
N PRO A 134 15.11 -1.93 -3.19
CA PRO A 134 14.77 -0.54 -2.93
C PRO A 134 13.26 -0.36 -2.71
N GLY A 135 12.89 0.56 -1.82
CA GLY A 135 11.49 0.91 -1.55
C GLY A 135 11.24 1.22 -0.09
N ILE A 136 10.30 2.10 0.21
CA ILE A 136 9.92 2.48 1.57
C ILE A 136 9.13 1.39 2.29
N LEU A 137 8.29 0.66 1.56
CA LEU A 137 7.59 -0.55 2.02
C LEU A 137 7.82 -1.66 0.99
N VAL A 138 8.44 -2.74 1.42
CA VAL A 138 8.74 -3.89 0.56
C VAL A 138 8.10 -5.14 1.14
N LEU A 139 7.25 -5.79 0.35
CA LEU A 139 6.63 -7.07 0.69
C LEU A 139 7.46 -8.18 0.04
N ALA A 140 8.34 -8.81 0.81
CA ALA A 140 9.38 -9.71 0.31
C ALA A 140 9.00 -11.18 0.53
N ASP A 141 7.89 -11.60 -0.04
CA ASP A 141 7.39 -12.97 -0.03
C ASP A 141 7.23 -13.51 -1.45
N THR A 142 7.40 -14.83 -1.62
CA THR A 142 7.27 -15.48 -2.94
C THR A 142 5.83 -15.87 -3.28
N ASN A 143 5.03 -16.24 -2.28
CA ASN A 143 3.69 -16.81 -2.48
C ASN A 143 2.61 -16.12 -1.62
N LYS A 144 2.87 -14.90 -1.16
CA LYS A 144 1.90 -14.11 -0.41
C LYS A 144 1.59 -12.81 -1.14
N ALA A 145 0.43 -12.25 -0.88
CA ALA A 145 -0.05 -11.03 -1.50
C ALA A 145 -0.45 -9.98 -0.47
N MET A 146 -0.47 -8.72 -0.89
CA MET A 146 -1.12 -7.64 -0.17
C MET A 146 -2.61 -7.62 -0.52
N VAL A 147 -3.46 -7.58 0.51
CA VAL A 147 -4.89 -7.35 0.35
C VAL A 147 -5.17 -5.86 0.57
N LEU A 148 -5.60 -5.17 -0.47
CA LEU A 148 -5.90 -3.74 -0.43
C LEU A 148 -7.05 -3.43 0.53
N PRO A 149 -7.12 -2.19 1.07
CA PRO A 149 -8.32 -1.71 1.74
C PRO A 149 -9.55 -1.88 0.84
N LYS A 150 -10.62 -2.45 1.40
CA LYS A 150 -11.85 -2.73 0.67
C LYS A 150 -12.89 -1.66 1.00
N VAL A 151 -13.36 -0.95 -0.01
CA VAL A 151 -14.33 0.13 0.14
C VAL A 151 -15.44 -0.05 -0.90
N ALA A 152 -16.68 0.02 -0.47
CA ALA A 152 -17.82 0.00 -1.40
C ALA A 152 -17.92 1.37 -2.09
N SER A 153 -17.92 1.40 -3.42
CA SER A 153 -18.07 2.63 -4.21
C SER A 153 -17.20 3.79 -3.69
N PRO A 154 -15.86 3.70 -3.75
CA PRO A 154 -14.95 4.64 -3.09
C PRO A 154 -15.19 6.10 -3.46
N HIS A 155 -15.62 6.39 -4.69
CA HIS A 155 -15.95 7.72 -5.17
C HIS A 155 -17.19 8.36 -4.49
N LEU A 156 -17.98 7.57 -3.75
CA LEU A 156 -19.13 8.03 -2.99
C LEU A 156 -18.86 8.04 -1.48
N ASN A 157 -18.09 7.08 -1.01
CA ASN A 157 -17.98 6.80 0.42
C ASN A 157 -16.68 7.33 1.05
N ILE A 158 -15.65 7.63 0.25
CA ILE A 158 -14.44 8.27 0.79
C ILE A 158 -14.57 9.79 0.63
N VAL A 159 -14.71 10.46 1.76
CA VAL A 159 -14.78 11.91 1.81
C VAL A 159 -13.35 12.47 1.81
N ASN A 160 -13.08 13.42 0.91
CA ASN A 160 -11.77 14.09 0.75
C ASN A 160 -10.60 13.11 0.60
N PRO A 161 -10.60 12.24 -0.43
CA PRO A 161 -9.49 11.33 -0.64
C PRO A 161 -8.19 12.09 -0.93
N SER A 162 -7.10 11.62 -0.35
CA SER A 162 -5.78 12.21 -0.63
C SER A 162 -5.25 11.77 -2.00
N PRO A 163 -4.51 12.64 -2.72
CA PRO A 163 -3.84 12.28 -3.96
C PRO A 163 -2.94 11.05 -3.79
N GLY A 164 -2.95 10.16 -4.78
CA GLY A 164 -2.22 8.88 -4.71
C GLY A 164 -2.93 7.80 -3.87
N MET A 165 -4.19 8.01 -3.47
CA MET A 165 -4.94 6.99 -2.74
C MET A 165 -5.30 5.81 -3.63
N MET A 166 -5.18 4.59 -3.08
CA MET A 166 -5.50 3.33 -3.75
C MET A 166 -6.37 2.45 -2.85
N VAL A 167 -7.43 1.85 -3.43
CA VAL A 167 -8.37 0.93 -2.76
C VAL A 167 -8.91 -0.12 -3.72
N TYR A 168 -9.52 -1.18 -3.19
CA TYR A 168 -10.35 -2.11 -3.94
C TYR A 168 -11.83 -1.76 -3.78
N ASP A 169 -12.52 -1.44 -4.89
CA ASP A 169 -13.96 -1.20 -4.93
C ASP A 169 -14.71 -2.52 -4.85
N THR A 170 -15.37 -2.78 -3.72
CA THR A 170 -16.11 -4.03 -3.51
C THR A 170 -17.42 -4.09 -4.28
N THR A 171 -18.01 -2.95 -4.64
CA THR A 171 -19.26 -2.88 -5.39
C THR A 171 -19.07 -3.30 -6.85
N LYS A 172 -18.05 -2.76 -7.50
CA LYS A 172 -17.75 -3.03 -8.92
C LYS A 172 -16.65 -4.06 -9.12
N LYS A 173 -16.02 -4.54 -8.02
CA LYS A 173 -14.93 -5.54 -8.03
C LYS A 173 -13.76 -5.11 -8.92
N GLN A 174 -13.20 -3.96 -8.64
CA GLN A 174 -12.16 -3.33 -9.45
C GLN A 174 -11.14 -2.58 -8.57
N LEU A 175 -9.93 -2.38 -9.11
CA LEU A 175 -8.96 -1.47 -8.51
C LEU A 175 -9.42 -0.03 -8.74
N ALA A 176 -9.29 0.83 -7.72
CA ALA A 176 -9.53 2.25 -7.82
C ALA A 176 -8.31 3.04 -7.33
N VAL A 177 -7.90 4.06 -8.10
CA VAL A 177 -6.83 4.98 -7.74
C VAL A 177 -7.32 6.42 -7.88
N PHE A 178 -6.88 7.31 -6.99
CA PHE A 178 -7.26 8.73 -6.99
C PHE A 178 -6.04 9.60 -7.27
N ASN A 179 -6.15 10.52 -8.22
CA ASN A 179 -5.05 11.40 -8.62
C ASN A 179 -5.09 12.81 -7.97
N GLY A 180 -6.01 13.02 -7.04
CA GLY A 180 -6.26 14.31 -6.41
C GLY A 180 -7.47 15.06 -6.99
N THR A 181 -7.96 14.64 -8.15
CA THR A 181 -9.13 15.26 -8.82
C THR A 181 -10.20 14.24 -9.14
N VAL A 182 -9.82 13.10 -9.72
CA VAL A 182 -10.76 12.05 -10.16
C VAL A 182 -10.28 10.66 -9.79
N TRP A 183 -11.24 9.76 -9.62
CA TRP A 183 -11.01 8.33 -9.48
C TRP A 183 -10.86 7.68 -10.86
N SER A 184 -9.85 6.83 -11.00
CA SER A 184 -9.66 5.94 -12.14
C SER A 184 -9.88 4.51 -11.71
N PHE A 185 -10.56 3.72 -12.54
CA PHE A 185 -11.00 2.37 -12.20
C PHE A 185 -10.44 1.36 -13.19
N TRP A 186 -9.92 0.26 -12.66
CA TRP A 186 -9.31 -0.81 -13.45
C TRP A 186 -9.98 -2.13 -13.16
N LYS A 187 -10.58 -2.69 -14.18
CA LYS A 187 -11.21 -4.01 -14.17
C LYS A 187 -10.66 -4.84 -15.33
N PRO A 188 -10.39 -6.18 -15.10
CA PRO A 188 -10.00 -7.09 -16.17
C PRO A 188 -11.06 -7.22 -17.24
#